data_1985f62f418f6df3f089da403583c303
#
_entry.id   1985f62f418f6df3f089da403583c303
#
_cell.length_a   1.000
_cell.length_b   1.000
_cell.length_c   1.000
_cell.angle_alpha   90.00
_cell.angle_beta   90.00
_cell.angle_gamma   90.00
#
_symmetry.space_group_name_H-M   'P 1'
#
loop_
_entity.id
_entity.type
_entity.pdbx_description
1 polymer ?
#
loop_
_entity_poly.entity_id
_entity_poly.type
_entity_poly.pdbx_seq_one_letter_code
_entity_poly.pdbx_strand_id
1 'polypeptide(L)'
;MDDIVQRKYAPLKHQLNSLFSKHHINIALSLEIQQKISDQFTDSFSVPIPSNLHQRALYEDRLILSIRYSLKKNNFILRRTADNMNTFYLGNRQEFETKAYDYVSKSDAYKVLLNKDKGYGSQQWQTELNQMVESMNLLLESLKNHESLNVDLYNGLLVDASKVKLPYLYFLPDVSKENEISLVPYITSQHSATWRISKYLNELLRPFVDKILSTTTFRDEPDFMYQLYDHVFTKRELQSTTLFCAIKITNYYTLDIHKNMIDTVSYFLEENLVTNKLEQVRIQNIKNLLHIFLYNNVFYYKDQIYTLTKGSPNTMPLSDTLSNIYVFVWQKQILKQLQLXRMHDG
;
A
#
# COMPACT_ATOMS: atom_id res chain seq x y z
N MET A 1 22.94 -21.65 19.47
CA MET A 1 22.32 -20.67 20.39
C MET A 1 22.81 -19.24 20.11
N ASP A 2 24.10 -19.07 19.96
CA ASP A 2 24.72 -17.75 19.70
C ASP A 2 24.14 -17.01 18.48
N ASP A 3 23.87 -17.74 17.40
CA ASP A 3 23.33 -17.16 16.16
C ASP A 3 21.92 -16.57 16.36
N ILE A 4 21.09 -17.22 17.17
CA ILE A 4 19.73 -16.74 17.50
C ILE A 4 19.82 -15.48 18.36
N VAL A 5 20.67 -15.51 19.38
CA VAL A 5 20.89 -14.35 20.27
C VAL A 5 21.37 -13.16 19.44
N GLN A 6 22.37 -13.36 18.58
CA GLN A 6 22.93 -12.31 17.75
C GLN A 6 21.88 -11.72 16.80
N ARG A 7 21.09 -12.57 16.15
CA ARG A 7 20.02 -12.10 15.23
C ARG A 7 18.94 -11.30 15.95
N LYS A 8 18.59 -11.68 17.18
CA LYS A 8 17.58 -10.97 17.97
C LYS A 8 18.15 -9.68 18.59
N TYR A 9 19.42 -9.69 18.98
CA TYR A 9 20.07 -8.54 19.61
C TYR A 9 20.48 -7.44 18.60
N ALA A 10 20.83 -7.80 17.37
CA ALA A 10 21.38 -6.88 16.39
C ALA A 10 20.46 -5.64 16.13
N PRO A 11 19.13 -5.78 15.95
CA PRO A 11 18.27 -4.60 15.78
C PRO A 11 18.26 -3.69 17.00
N LEU A 12 18.23 -4.26 18.20
CA LEU A 12 18.28 -3.49 19.45
C LEU A 12 19.62 -2.76 19.59
N LYS A 13 20.72 -3.44 19.29
CA LYS A 13 22.07 -2.84 19.30
C LYS A 13 22.13 -1.62 18.37
N HIS A 14 21.54 -1.74 17.19
CA HIS A 14 21.51 -0.63 16.23
C HIS A 14 20.73 0.57 16.79
N GLN A 15 19.58 0.33 17.42
CA GLN A 15 18.77 1.38 18.04
C GLN A 15 19.51 2.03 19.21
N LEU A 16 20.18 1.23 20.06
CA LEU A 16 20.99 1.73 21.18
C LEU A 16 22.13 2.62 20.68
N ASN A 17 22.84 2.21 19.63
CA ASN A 17 23.90 3.02 19.03
C ASN A 17 23.40 4.38 18.55
N SER A 18 22.22 4.38 17.91
CA SER A 18 21.59 5.62 17.44
C SER A 18 21.23 6.54 18.62
N LEU A 19 20.67 5.97 19.70
CA LEU A 19 20.34 6.73 20.91
C LEU A 19 21.57 7.31 21.59
N PHE A 20 22.62 6.49 21.75
CA PHE A 20 23.88 6.92 22.38
C PHE A 20 24.53 8.07 21.61
N SER A 21 24.55 7.96 20.27
CA SER A 21 25.05 9.02 19.40
C SER A 21 24.22 10.30 19.53
N LYS A 22 22.89 10.19 19.49
CA LYS A 22 21.96 11.32 19.59
C LYS A 22 22.12 12.09 20.92
N HIS A 23 22.39 11.37 22.00
CA HIS A 23 22.51 11.97 23.34
C HIS A 23 23.95 12.15 23.81
N HIS A 24 24.93 11.98 22.89
CA HIS A 24 26.37 12.20 23.14
C HIS A 24 26.87 11.40 24.36
N ILE A 25 26.39 10.16 24.52
CA ILE A 25 26.80 9.28 25.64
C ILE A 25 28.27 8.89 25.45
N ASN A 26 29.01 8.94 26.55
CA ASN A 26 30.42 8.53 26.58
C ASN A 26 30.58 7.10 26.06
N ILE A 27 31.62 6.88 25.23
CA ILE A 27 31.88 5.60 24.56
C ILE A 27 32.06 4.48 25.60
N ALA A 28 32.80 4.70 26.67
CA ALA A 28 33.03 3.69 27.72
C ALA A 28 31.72 3.28 28.38
N LEU A 29 30.85 4.22 28.72
CA LEU A 29 29.53 3.97 29.31
C LEU A 29 28.61 3.24 28.32
N SER A 30 28.63 3.64 27.04
CA SER A 30 27.80 3.01 26.01
C SER A 30 28.19 1.54 25.80
N LEU A 31 29.47 1.23 25.84
CA LEU A 31 29.98 -0.16 25.73
C LEU A 31 29.58 -0.98 26.95
N GLU A 32 29.70 -0.40 28.15
CA GLU A 32 29.26 -1.08 29.40
C GLU A 32 27.77 -1.44 29.36
N ILE A 33 26.93 -0.47 28.96
CA ILE A 33 25.47 -0.69 28.86
C ILE A 33 25.18 -1.77 27.81
N GLN A 34 25.82 -1.71 26.65
CA GLN A 34 25.63 -2.72 25.59
C GLN A 34 26.03 -4.12 26.06
N GLN A 35 27.16 -4.22 26.79
CA GLN A 35 27.60 -5.50 27.32
C GLN A 35 26.58 -6.08 28.32
N LYS A 36 26.13 -5.26 29.26
CA LYS A 36 25.10 -5.69 30.26
C LYS A 36 23.82 -6.17 29.57
N ILE A 37 23.35 -5.44 28.56
CA ILE A 37 22.14 -5.83 27.81
C ILE A 37 22.40 -7.14 27.03
N SER A 38 23.56 -7.26 26.38
CA SER A 38 23.96 -8.48 25.67
C SER A 38 24.00 -9.69 26.61
N ASP A 39 24.55 -9.52 27.81
CA ASP A 39 24.64 -10.60 28.81
C ASP A 39 23.24 -11.01 29.26
N GLN A 40 22.36 -10.06 29.56
CA GLN A 40 20.96 -10.32 29.90
C GLN A 40 20.21 -11.06 28.79
N PHE A 41 20.44 -10.66 27.53
CA PHE A 41 19.89 -11.37 26.37
C PHE A 41 20.36 -12.81 26.33
N THR A 42 21.66 -13.03 26.46
CA THR A 42 22.27 -14.37 26.47
C THR A 42 21.69 -15.23 27.58
N ASP A 43 21.62 -14.69 28.80
CA ASP A 43 21.06 -15.40 29.95
C ASP A 43 19.59 -15.77 29.72
N SER A 44 18.78 -14.83 29.20
CA SER A 44 17.37 -15.08 28.90
C SER A 44 17.16 -16.21 27.89
N PHE A 45 18.00 -16.26 26.86
CA PHE A 45 17.92 -17.31 25.83
C PHE A 45 18.62 -18.61 26.24
N SER A 46 19.39 -18.62 27.34
CA SER A 46 20.04 -19.81 27.89
C SER A 46 19.12 -20.59 28.82
N VAL A 47 18.03 -20.00 29.28
CA VAL A 47 17.07 -20.73 30.15
C VAL A 47 16.39 -21.82 29.34
N PRO A 48 16.46 -23.07 29.76
CA PRO A 48 15.79 -24.15 29.04
C PRO A 48 14.29 -23.96 28.99
N ILE A 49 13.72 -24.17 27.81
CA ILE A 49 12.26 -24.12 27.62
C ILE A 49 11.64 -25.25 28.48
N PRO A 50 10.62 -24.96 29.29
CA PRO A 50 9.90 -25.99 30.03
C PRO A 50 9.49 -27.16 29.12
N SER A 51 9.62 -28.38 29.63
CA SER A 51 9.42 -29.63 28.86
C SER A 51 8.06 -29.67 28.16
N ASN A 52 6.99 -29.21 28.83
CA ASN A 52 5.64 -29.18 28.27
C ASN A 52 5.55 -28.22 27.09
N LEU A 53 6.19 -27.05 27.17
CA LEU A 53 6.21 -26.07 26.07
C LEU A 53 7.06 -26.58 24.90
N HIS A 54 8.17 -27.21 25.19
CA HIS A 54 9.03 -27.86 24.17
C HIS A 54 8.26 -28.95 23.42
N GLN A 55 7.58 -29.84 24.14
CA GLN A 55 6.78 -30.91 23.53
C GLN A 55 5.63 -30.33 22.69
N ARG A 56 4.98 -29.30 23.20
CA ARG A 56 3.92 -28.60 22.44
C ARG A 56 4.46 -28.01 21.14
N ALA A 57 5.61 -27.33 21.18
CA ALA A 57 6.24 -26.76 20.00
C ALA A 57 6.58 -27.81 18.95
N LEU A 58 7.12 -28.97 19.40
CA LEU A 58 7.40 -30.09 18.50
C LEU A 58 6.11 -30.64 17.86
N TYR A 59 5.05 -30.79 18.64
CA TYR A 59 3.76 -31.25 18.13
C TYR A 59 3.21 -30.27 17.08
N GLU A 60 3.22 -28.98 17.39
CA GLU A 60 2.73 -27.94 16.47
C GLU A 60 3.54 -27.92 15.17
N ASP A 61 4.87 -28.08 15.25
CA ASP A 61 5.74 -28.14 14.06
C ASP A 61 5.38 -29.33 13.18
N ARG A 62 5.22 -30.53 13.79
CA ARG A 62 4.82 -31.76 13.08
C ARG A 62 3.43 -31.56 12.41
N LEU A 63 2.50 -30.96 13.14
CA LEU A 63 1.15 -30.67 12.62
C LEU A 63 1.21 -29.74 11.40
N ILE A 64 1.99 -28.67 11.48
CA ILE A 64 2.19 -27.72 10.36
C ILE A 64 2.78 -28.46 9.14
N LEU A 65 3.78 -29.31 9.36
CA LEU A 65 4.40 -30.10 8.26
C LEU A 65 3.38 -31.05 7.64
N SER A 66 2.55 -31.71 8.46
CA SER A 66 1.49 -32.61 7.98
C SER A 66 0.44 -31.85 7.15
N ILE A 67 0.02 -30.68 7.62
CA ILE A 67 -0.92 -29.83 6.89
C ILE A 67 -0.32 -29.39 5.54
N ARG A 68 0.92 -28.92 5.54
CA ARG A 68 1.63 -28.53 4.30
C ARG A 68 1.70 -29.68 3.30
N TYR A 69 2.03 -30.87 3.79
CA TYR A 69 2.10 -32.08 2.96
C TYR A 69 0.72 -32.41 2.37
N SER A 70 -0.33 -32.39 3.19
CA SER A 70 -1.71 -32.68 2.77
C SER A 70 -2.21 -31.66 1.72
N LEU A 71 -1.93 -30.37 1.93
CA LEU A 71 -2.29 -29.33 0.95
C LEU A 71 -1.60 -29.58 -0.38
N LYS A 72 -0.30 -29.89 -0.36
CA LYS A 72 0.47 -30.16 -1.58
C LYS A 72 -0.04 -31.41 -2.29
N LYS A 73 -0.22 -32.52 -1.54
CA LYS A 73 -0.66 -33.81 -2.09
C LYS A 73 -2.03 -33.73 -2.76
N ASN A 74 -2.95 -32.95 -2.18
CA ASN A 74 -4.33 -32.83 -2.68
C ASN A 74 -4.52 -31.61 -3.60
N ASN A 75 -3.44 -30.92 -3.95
CA ASN A 75 -3.49 -29.73 -4.81
C ASN A 75 -4.40 -28.63 -4.25
N PHE A 76 -4.36 -28.43 -2.93
CA PHE A 76 -5.12 -27.37 -2.26
C PHE A 76 -4.25 -26.17 -1.98
N ILE A 77 -4.91 -25.02 -1.85
CA ILE A 77 -4.32 -23.76 -1.42
C ILE A 77 -5.07 -23.26 -0.18
N LEU A 78 -4.31 -22.76 0.80
CA LEU A 78 -4.85 -22.13 2.01
C LEU A 78 -4.40 -20.67 2.01
N ARG A 79 -5.36 -19.75 2.07
CA ARG A 79 -5.09 -18.29 2.07
C ARG A 79 -6.01 -17.60 3.07
N ARG A 80 -5.53 -16.50 3.67
CA ARG A 80 -6.42 -15.58 4.39
C ARG A 80 -7.36 -14.93 3.39
N THR A 81 -8.56 -14.58 3.83
CA THR A 81 -9.53 -13.89 2.97
C THR A 81 -9.22 -12.38 2.95
N ALA A 82 -9.59 -11.73 1.86
CA ALA A 82 -9.35 -10.29 1.68
C ALA A 82 -10.25 -9.43 2.57
N ASP A 83 -11.46 -9.89 2.82
CA ASP A 83 -12.50 -9.19 3.58
C ASP A 83 -12.31 -9.31 5.10
N ASN A 84 -11.78 -10.45 5.55
CA ASN A 84 -11.56 -10.72 6.96
C ASN A 84 -10.27 -11.54 7.14
N MET A 85 -9.22 -10.89 7.55
CA MET A 85 -7.89 -11.50 7.68
C MET A 85 -7.82 -12.61 8.73
N ASN A 86 -8.86 -12.80 9.55
CA ASN A 86 -8.94 -13.90 10.53
C ASN A 86 -9.62 -15.15 9.97
N THR A 87 -10.17 -15.07 8.76
CA THR A 87 -10.81 -16.19 8.07
C THR A 87 -9.86 -16.77 7.03
N PHE A 88 -9.96 -18.08 6.84
CA PHE A 88 -9.14 -18.81 5.88
C PHE A 88 -10.01 -19.43 4.80
N TYR A 89 -9.60 -19.28 3.57
CA TYR A 89 -10.15 -19.98 2.41
C TYR A 89 -9.28 -21.20 2.12
N LEU A 90 -9.92 -22.35 1.98
CA LEU A 90 -9.30 -23.60 1.52
C LEU A 90 -9.95 -23.98 0.20
N GLY A 91 -9.19 -24.07 -0.87
CA GLY A 91 -9.73 -24.38 -2.18
C GLY A 91 -8.73 -25.06 -3.10
N ASN A 92 -9.19 -25.35 -4.33
CA ASN A 92 -8.34 -25.97 -5.35
C ASN A 92 -7.28 -24.97 -5.83
N ARG A 93 -6.02 -25.39 -5.81
CA ARG A 93 -4.87 -24.53 -6.21
C ARG A 93 -4.96 -24.14 -7.69
N GLN A 94 -5.26 -25.10 -8.55
CA GLN A 94 -5.28 -24.86 -9.99
C GLN A 94 -6.38 -23.89 -10.38
N GLU A 95 -7.57 -24.06 -9.79
CA GLU A 95 -8.69 -23.12 -9.99
C GLU A 95 -8.32 -21.71 -9.56
N PHE A 96 -7.71 -21.57 -8.38
CA PHE A 96 -7.27 -20.29 -7.86
C PHE A 96 -6.23 -19.63 -8.78
N GLU A 97 -5.24 -20.41 -9.22
CA GLU A 97 -4.17 -19.90 -10.12
C GLU A 97 -4.72 -19.52 -11.49
N THR A 98 -5.71 -20.25 -12.01
CA THR A 98 -6.37 -19.92 -13.28
C THR A 98 -7.12 -18.59 -13.14
N LYS A 99 -7.91 -18.42 -12.08
CA LYS A 99 -8.62 -17.16 -11.83
C LYS A 99 -7.65 -15.98 -11.68
N ALA A 100 -6.53 -16.18 -10.99
CA ALA A 100 -5.50 -15.13 -10.82
C ALA A 100 -4.85 -14.76 -12.16
N TYR A 101 -4.53 -15.77 -12.97
CA TYR A 101 -3.95 -15.55 -14.31
C TYR A 101 -4.97 -14.83 -15.21
N ASP A 102 -6.22 -15.25 -15.19
CA ASP A 102 -7.28 -14.60 -15.96
C ASP A 102 -7.45 -13.12 -15.56
N TYR A 103 -7.40 -12.85 -14.27
CA TYR A 103 -7.46 -11.45 -13.78
C TYR A 103 -6.33 -10.62 -14.39
N VAL A 104 -5.09 -11.11 -14.30
CA VAL A 104 -3.91 -10.39 -14.81
C VAL A 104 -4.00 -10.20 -16.33
N SER A 105 -4.36 -11.26 -17.06
CA SER A 105 -4.39 -11.23 -18.53
C SER A 105 -5.52 -10.38 -19.11
N LYS A 106 -6.63 -10.26 -18.39
CA LYS A 106 -7.80 -9.47 -18.83
C LYS A 106 -7.76 -8.03 -18.31
N SER A 107 -6.88 -7.73 -17.37
CA SER A 107 -6.77 -6.39 -16.77
C SER A 107 -6.16 -5.41 -17.76
N ASP A 108 -6.82 -4.27 -17.95
CA ASP A 108 -6.28 -3.15 -18.70
C ASP A 108 -5.37 -2.25 -17.84
N ALA A 109 -5.22 -2.59 -16.57
CA ALA A 109 -4.37 -1.84 -15.62
C ALA A 109 -2.92 -2.33 -15.60
N TYR A 110 -2.63 -3.50 -16.21
CA TYR A 110 -1.31 -4.13 -16.15
C TYR A 110 -0.74 -4.28 -17.57
N LYS A 111 0.51 -3.87 -17.74
CA LYS A 111 1.23 -4.01 -19.03
C LYS A 111 2.54 -4.75 -18.79
N VAL A 112 2.79 -5.78 -19.61
CA VAL A 112 4.05 -6.54 -19.56
C VAL A 112 5.20 -5.64 -20.03
N LEU A 113 6.24 -5.54 -19.23
CA LEU A 113 7.49 -4.87 -19.60
C LEU A 113 8.54 -5.87 -20.07
N LEU A 114 8.73 -6.96 -19.32
CA LEU A 114 9.73 -7.98 -19.61
C LEU A 114 9.13 -9.36 -19.46
N ASN A 115 9.41 -10.22 -20.42
CA ASN A 115 8.95 -11.61 -20.45
C ASN A 115 10.16 -12.54 -20.42
N LYS A 116 10.22 -13.45 -19.46
CA LYS A 116 11.29 -14.43 -19.29
C LYS A 116 11.49 -15.33 -20.51
N ASP A 117 10.42 -15.59 -21.27
CA ASP A 117 10.47 -16.43 -22.47
C ASP A 117 11.38 -15.88 -23.58
N LYS A 118 11.78 -14.60 -23.48
CA LYS A 118 12.71 -13.96 -24.43
C LYS A 118 14.16 -14.04 -23.97
N GLY A 119 14.49 -14.93 -23.04
CA GLY A 119 15.86 -15.19 -22.59
C GLY A 119 16.42 -14.20 -21.58
N TYR A 120 15.56 -13.41 -20.94
CA TYR A 120 16.00 -12.44 -19.93
C TYR A 120 16.25 -13.14 -18.58
N GLY A 121 17.49 -13.20 -18.17
CA GLY A 121 17.89 -13.76 -16.89
C GLY A 121 17.66 -12.79 -15.72
N SER A 122 17.88 -13.29 -14.50
CA SER A 122 17.71 -12.50 -13.26
C SER A 122 18.55 -11.21 -13.22
N GLN A 123 19.66 -11.18 -13.93
CA GLN A 123 20.52 -9.98 -14.01
C GLN A 123 19.86 -8.84 -14.81
N GLN A 124 19.05 -9.15 -15.79
CA GLN A 124 18.49 -8.12 -16.69
C GLN A 124 17.40 -7.29 -16.01
N TRP A 125 16.52 -7.91 -15.25
CA TRP A 125 15.51 -7.13 -14.52
C TRP A 125 16.14 -6.26 -13.42
N GLN A 126 17.26 -6.71 -12.82
CA GLN A 126 18.00 -5.88 -11.85
C GLN A 126 18.58 -4.65 -12.54
N THR A 127 19.09 -4.80 -13.74
CA THR A 127 19.59 -3.68 -14.55
C THR A 127 18.48 -2.68 -14.85
N GLU A 128 17.32 -3.17 -15.29
CA GLU A 128 16.13 -2.33 -15.55
C GLU A 128 15.66 -1.60 -14.29
N LEU A 129 15.63 -2.30 -13.15
CA LEU A 129 15.25 -1.70 -11.87
C LEU A 129 16.23 -0.59 -11.48
N ASN A 130 17.54 -0.84 -11.65
CA ASN A 130 18.58 0.16 -11.35
C ASN A 130 18.46 1.38 -12.26
N GLN A 131 18.18 1.18 -13.56
CA GLN A 131 17.97 2.26 -14.52
C GLN A 131 16.74 3.09 -14.15
N MET A 132 15.64 2.44 -13.73
CA MET A 132 14.44 3.12 -13.27
C MET A 132 14.75 3.99 -12.04
N VAL A 133 15.48 3.44 -11.05
CA VAL A 133 15.88 4.19 -9.84
C VAL A 133 16.75 5.38 -10.22
N GLU A 134 17.73 5.19 -11.10
CA GLU A 134 18.59 6.27 -11.58
C GLU A 134 17.77 7.38 -12.26
N SER A 135 16.86 6.99 -13.13
CA SER A 135 15.95 7.93 -13.81
C SER A 135 15.09 8.72 -12.82
N MET A 136 14.54 8.05 -11.80
CA MET A 136 13.77 8.70 -10.73
C MET A 136 14.63 9.71 -9.97
N ASN A 137 15.86 9.33 -9.60
CA ASN A 137 16.77 10.19 -8.86
C ASN A 137 17.19 11.42 -9.70
N LEU A 138 17.37 11.26 -11.02
CA LEU A 138 17.64 12.39 -11.93
C LEU A 138 16.46 13.36 -11.99
N LEU A 139 15.22 12.86 -12.01
CA LEU A 139 14.02 13.70 -11.96
C LEU A 139 13.93 14.47 -10.64
N LEU A 140 14.20 13.80 -9.52
CA LEU A 140 14.24 14.45 -8.19
C LEU A 140 15.35 15.53 -8.14
N GLU A 141 16.52 15.26 -8.71
CA GLU A 141 17.61 16.24 -8.80
C GLU A 141 17.21 17.45 -9.64
N SER A 142 16.54 17.23 -10.76
CA SER A 142 16.00 18.32 -11.58
C SER A 142 15.04 19.20 -10.78
N LEU A 143 14.12 18.60 -10.00
CA LEU A 143 13.19 19.35 -9.14
C LEU A 143 13.94 20.16 -8.07
N LYS A 144 15.00 19.60 -7.48
CA LYS A 144 15.86 20.33 -6.53
C LYS A 144 16.53 21.53 -7.21
N ASN A 145 17.09 21.33 -8.40
CA ASN A 145 17.83 22.35 -9.14
C ASN A 145 16.92 23.51 -9.60
N HIS A 146 15.62 23.24 -9.79
CA HIS A 146 14.62 24.26 -10.10
C HIS A 146 13.94 24.83 -8.84
N GLU A 147 14.53 24.61 -7.67
CA GLU A 147 14.06 25.08 -6.36
C GLU A 147 12.64 24.58 -5.98
N SER A 148 12.18 23.53 -6.66
CA SER A 148 10.89 22.90 -6.36
C SER A 148 10.95 22.02 -5.10
N LEU A 149 12.13 21.49 -4.78
CA LEU A 149 12.41 20.71 -3.57
C LEU A 149 13.57 21.34 -2.82
N ASN A 150 13.41 21.52 -1.51
CA ASN A 150 14.58 21.89 -0.69
C ASN A 150 15.53 20.69 -0.51
N VAL A 151 16.73 20.94 -0.05
CA VAL A 151 17.80 19.94 0.04
C VAL A 151 17.42 18.79 0.98
N ASP A 152 16.78 19.09 2.11
CA ASP A 152 16.41 18.08 3.11
C ASP A 152 15.34 17.13 2.56
N LEU A 153 14.33 17.68 1.90
CA LEU A 153 13.28 16.88 1.26
C LEU A 153 13.85 16.04 0.13
N TYR A 154 14.69 16.63 -0.72
CA TYR A 154 15.37 15.91 -1.79
C TYR A 154 16.15 14.69 -1.23
N ASN A 155 16.95 14.91 -0.18
CA ASN A 155 17.73 13.83 0.44
C ASN A 155 16.81 12.76 1.04
N GLY A 156 15.68 13.15 1.60
CA GLY A 156 14.67 12.24 2.16
C GLY A 156 13.98 11.38 1.11
N LEU A 157 13.81 11.92 -0.10
CA LEU A 157 13.13 11.22 -1.21
C LEU A 157 14.07 10.38 -2.07
N LEU A 158 15.39 10.63 -2.03
CA LEU A 158 16.38 9.89 -2.83
C LEU A 158 16.23 8.38 -2.60
N VAL A 159 16.28 7.64 -3.71
CA VAL A 159 16.11 6.19 -3.72
C VAL A 159 17.48 5.52 -3.75
N ASP A 160 17.74 4.67 -2.76
CA ASP A 160 18.95 3.86 -2.66
C ASP A 160 18.71 2.52 -3.38
N ALA A 161 19.28 2.36 -4.56
CA ALA A 161 19.09 1.17 -5.39
C ALA A 161 19.44 -0.14 -4.66
N SER A 162 20.42 -0.08 -3.72
CA SER A 162 20.83 -1.27 -2.96
C SER A 162 19.75 -1.78 -2.00
N LYS A 163 18.80 -0.94 -1.64
CA LYS A 163 17.71 -1.26 -0.69
C LYS A 163 16.38 -1.53 -1.36
N VAL A 164 16.28 -1.24 -2.66
CA VAL A 164 15.03 -1.43 -3.41
C VAL A 164 14.85 -2.92 -3.70
N LYS A 165 13.63 -3.41 -3.46
CA LYS A 165 13.21 -4.76 -3.82
C LYS A 165 12.09 -4.65 -4.85
N LEU A 166 12.14 -5.51 -5.85
CA LEU A 166 11.07 -5.57 -6.84
C LEU A 166 9.78 -6.06 -6.18
N PRO A 167 8.71 -5.26 -6.21
CA PRO A 167 7.40 -5.69 -5.71
C PRO A 167 6.89 -6.93 -6.42
N TYR A 168 5.98 -7.67 -5.77
CA TYR A 168 5.31 -8.80 -6.40
C TYR A 168 3.81 -8.73 -6.20
N LEU A 169 3.09 -9.23 -7.20
CA LEU A 169 1.63 -9.32 -7.17
C LEU A 169 1.22 -10.67 -6.58
N TYR A 170 0.29 -10.64 -5.64
CA TYR A 170 -0.37 -11.83 -5.11
C TYR A 170 -1.86 -11.56 -4.95
N PHE A 171 -2.62 -12.62 -4.71
CA PHE A 171 -4.07 -12.54 -4.63
C PHE A 171 -4.56 -13.10 -3.30
N LEU A 172 -5.59 -12.44 -2.75
CA LEU A 172 -6.37 -12.97 -1.63
C LEU A 172 -7.80 -13.23 -2.11
N PRO A 173 -8.41 -14.34 -1.66
CA PRO A 173 -9.79 -14.63 -2.04
C PRO A 173 -10.76 -13.72 -1.27
N ASP A 174 -11.76 -13.21 -1.96
CA ASP A 174 -12.92 -12.51 -1.40
C ASP A 174 -14.08 -13.48 -1.45
N VAL A 175 -14.59 -13.87 -0.28
CA VAL A 175 -15.68 -14.83 -0.11
C VAL A 175 -17.00 -14.16 0.29
N SER A 176 -17.12 -12.87 0.05
CA SER A 176 -18.32 -12.09 0.40
C SER A 176 -19.56 -12.51 -0.41
N LYS A 177 -19.35 -13.15 -1.56
CA LYS A 177 -20.46 -13.69 -2.38
C LYS A 177 -20.61 -15.19 -2.17
N GLU A 178 -21.82 -15.63 -1.91
CA GLU A 178 -22.13 -17.06 -1.84
C GLU A 178 -21.83 -17.74 -3.18
N ASN A 179 -21.21 -18.90 -3.11
CA ASN A 179 -20.97 -19.81 -4.25
C ASN A 179 -19.94 -19.33 -5.27
N GLU A 180 -19.31 -18.18 -5.10
CA GLU A 180 -18.25 -17.73 -6.03
C GLU A 180 -17.17 -16.94 -5.30
N ILE A 181 -15.93 -17.36 -5.44
CA ILE A 181 -14.79 -16.56 -4.97
C ILE A 181 -14.38 -15.59 -6.06
N SER A 182 -14.20 -14.35 -5.69
CA SER A 182 -13.46 -13.37 -6.48
C SER A 182 -12.07 -13.20 -5.88
N LEU A 183 -11.14 -12.67 -6.64
CA LEU A 183 -9.75 -12.50 -6.20
C LEU A 183 -9.42 -11.00 -6.13
N VAL A 184 -8.87 -10.59 -5.00
CA VAL A 184 -8.42 -9.22 -4.79
C VAL A 184 -6.90 -9.19 -4.98
N PRO A 185 -6.38 -8.39 -5.92
CA PRO A 185 -4.94 -8.29 -6.15
C PRO A 185 -4.28 -7.42 -5.09
N TYR A 186 -3.06 -7.79 -4.69
CA TYR A 186 -2.20 -7.02 -3.77
C TYR A 186 -0.79 -6.97 -4.36
N ILE A 187 -0.23 -5.77 -4.45
CA ILE A 187 1.15 -5.57 -4.90
C ILE A 187 1.96 -5.12 -3.68
N THR A 188 2.94 -5.92 -3.26
CA THR A 188 3.83 -5.54 -2.14
C THR A 188 4.58 -4.25 -2.49
N SER A 189 4.78 -3.35 -1.52
CA SER A 189 5.32 -2.03 -1.84
C SER A 189 6.35 -1.47 -0.86
N GLN A 190 6.47 -2.04 0.33
CA GLN A 190 7.25 -1.46 1.43
C GLN A 190 8.71 -1.16 1.05
N HIS A 191 9.30 -1.93 0.14
CA HIS A 191 10.69 -1.74 -0.29
C HIS A 191 10.79 -1.32 -1.77
N SER A 192 9.69 -0.83 -2.34
CA SER A 192 9.68 -0.36 -3.73
C SER A 192 10.37 1.00 -3.86
N ALA A 193 10.80 1.31 -5.08
CA ALA A 193 11.45 2.59 -5.39
C ALA A 193 10.57 3.79 -5.08
N THR A 194 9.24 3.67 -5.24
CA THR A 194 8.28 4.76 -5.10
C THR A 194 7.75 4.93 -3.66
N TRP A 195 8.15 4.07 -2.72
CA TRP A 195 7.61 4.05 -1.35
C TRP A 195 7.77 5.39 -0.63
N ARG A 196 8.97 5.99 -0.68
CA ARG A 196 9.27 7.25 0.03
C ARG A 196 8.43 8.41 -0.50
N ILE A 197 8.29 8.50 -1.83
CA ILE A 197 7.47 9.54 -2.48
C ILE A 197 6.00 9.35 -2.09
N SER A 198 5.52 8.11 -2.13
CA SER A 198 4.15 7.77 -1.72
C SER A 198 3.89 8.19 -0.27
N LYS A 199 4.80 7.84 0.63
CA LYS A 199 4.68 8.18 2.05
C LYS A 199 4.64 9.70 2.25
N TYR A 200 5.59 10.42 1.65
CA TYR A 200 5.66 11.89 1.75
C TYR A 200 4.37 12.56 1.23
N LEU A 201 3.94 12.17 0.03
CA LEU A 201 2.73 12.74 -0.56
C LEU A 201 1.49 12.43 0.28
N ASN A 202 1.41 11.24 0.85
CA ASN A 202 0.29 10.88 1.72
C ASN A 202 0.28 11.70 3.01
N GLU A 203 1.43 11.88 3.65
CA GLU A 203 1.57 12.71 4.85
C GLU A 203 1.17 14.18 4.57
N LEU A 204 1.47 14.65 3.36
CA LEU A 204 1.12 16.01 2.93
C LEU A 204 -0.37 16.14 2.60
N LEU A 205 -0.93 15.21 1.83
CA LEU A 205 -2.28 15.33 1.26
C LEU A 205 -3.38 14.80 2.17
N ARG A 206 -3.15 13.70 2.89
CA ARG A 206 -4.19 12.99 3.65
C ARG A 206 -4.93 13.88 4.66
N PRO A 207 -4.26 14.70 5.50
CA PRO A 207 -5.00 15.55 6.45
C PRO A 207 -5.90 16.58 5.76
N PHE A 208 -5.46 17.12 4.62
CA PHE A 208 -6.23 18.07 3.82
C PHE A 208 -7.44 17.39 3.18
N VAL A 209 -7.22 16.20 2.59
CA VAL A 209 -8.28 15.41 1.93
C VAL A 209 -9.34 15.00 2.97
N ASP A 210 -8.92 14.46 4.11
CA ASP A 210 -9.84 14.01 5.17
C ASP A 210 -10.73 15.18 5.65
N LYS A 211 -10.16 16.38 5.79
CA LYS A 211 -10.90 17.56 6.18
C LYS A 211 -12.00 17.92 5.15
N ILE A 212 -11.67 17.88 3.86
CA ILE A 212 -12.63 18.21 2.79
C ILE A 212 -13.70 17.13 2.67
N LEU A 213 -13.31 15.86 2.74
CA LEU A 213 -14.21 14.73 2.58
C LEU A 213 -15.07 14.44 3.81
N SER A 214 -14.77 15.03 4.95
CA SER A 214 -15.47 14.77 6.22
C SER A 214 -16.99 14.94 6.15
N THR A 215 -17.48 15.76 5.23
CA THR A 215 -18.93 16.01 5.04
C THR A 215 -19.62 14.95 4.17
N THR A 216 -18.85 14.09 3.49
CA THR A 216 -19.37 13.12 2.53
C THR A 216 -18.85 11.71 2.76
N THR A 217 -18.03 11.52 3.80
CA THR A 217 -17.37 10.24 4.07
C THR A 217 -17.59 9.87 5.54
N PHE A 218 -18.07 8.66 5.78
CA PHE A 218 -18.23 8.11 7.12
C PHE A 218 -16.88 7.50 7.56
N ARG A 219 -16.54 7.68 8.82
CA ARG A 219 -15.30 7.13 9.40
C ARG A 219 -15.40 5.62 9.62
N ASP A 220 -16.58 5.19 10.06
CA ASP A 220 -16.84 3.81 10.44
C ASP A 220 -18.36 3.54 10.47
N GLU A 221 -18.73 2.31 10.75
CA GLU A 221 -20.13 1.90 10.82
C GLU A 221 -20.93 2.68 11.89
N PRO A 222 -20.42 2.86 13.13
CA PRO A 222 -21.11 3.72 14.11
C PRO A 222 -21.35 5.15 13.63
N ASP A 223 -20.38 5.76 12.95
CA ASP A 223 -20.52 7.11 12.39
C ASP A 223 -21.64 7.15 11.35
N PHE A 224 -21.68 6.17 10.44
CA PHE A 224 -22.77 6.03 9.45
C PHE A 224 -24.13 5.92 10.15
N MET A 225 -24.24 5.05 11.15
CA MET A 225 -25.51 4.85 11.87
C MET A 225 -25.95 6.12 12.60
N TYR A 226 -25.01 6.84 13.20
CA TYR A 226 -25.29 8.12 13.89
C TYR A 226 -25.83 9.15 12.88
N GLN A 227 -25.16 9.31 11.76
CA GLN A 227 -25.56 10.30 10.74
C GLN A 227 -26.94 9.91 10.13
N LEU A 228 -27.15 8.63 9.87
CA LEU A 228 -28.44 8.14 9.38
C LEU A 228 -29.57 8.47 10.40
N TYR A 229 -29.35 8.18 11.67
CA TYR A 229 -30.29 8.51 12.74
C TYR A 229 -30.60 10.01 12.76
N ASP A 230 -29.57 10.84 12.65
CA ASP A 230 -29.73 12.31 12.64
C ASP A 230 -30.61 12.77 11.46
N HIS A 231 -30.36 12.24 10.25
CA HIS A 231 -31.18 12.56 9.07
C HIS A 231 -32.63 12.10 9.21
N VAL A 232 -32.87 10.91 9.82
CA VAL A 232 -34.19 10.34 9.99
C VAL A 232 -35.00 11.09 11.07
N PHE A 233 -34.45 11.23 12.28
CA PHE A 233 -35.18 11.61 13.47
C PHE A 233 -34.99 13.07 13.87
N THR A 234 -33.82 13.61 13.69
CA THR A 234 -33.52 14.99 14.11
C THR A 234 -33.88 15.98 13.00
N LYS A 235 -33.33 15.79 11.82
CA LYS A 235 -33.56 16.68 10.67
C LYS A 235 -34.85 16.38 9.92
N ARG A 236 -35.35 15.13 10.04
CA ARG A 236 -36.56 14.66 9.37
C ARG A 236 -36.51 14.87 7.85
N GLU A 237 -35.32 14.65 7.28
CA GLU A 237 -35.07 14.84 5.83
C GLU A 237 -35.53 13.63 4.99
N LEU A 238 -35.67 12.44 5.63
CA LEU A 238 -36.08 11.24 4.91
C LEU A 238 -37.62 11.10 4.93
N GLN A 239 -38.14 10.79 3.77
CA GLN A 239 -39.58 10.59 3.55
C GLN A 239 -39.85 9.12 3.25
N SER A 240 -41.13 8.72 3.29
CA SER A 240 -41.55 7.35 2.92
C SER A 240 -41.22 7.00 1.47
N THR A 241 -40.96 8.01 0.63
CA THR A 241 -40.59 7.86 -0.78
C THR A 241 -39.10 7.94 -0.99
N THR A 242 -38.29 8.12 0.06
CA THR A 242 -36.84 8.19 -0.05
C THR A 242 -36.26 6.83 -0.52
N LEU A 243 -35.47 6.84 -1.56
CA LEU A 243 -34.80 5.65 -2.09
C LEU A 243 -33.33 5.68 -1.71
N PHE A 244 -32.82 4.53 -1.28
CA PHE A 244 -31.38 4.33 -1.00
C PHE A 244 -30.75 3.59 -2.16
N CYS A 245 -29.65 4.11 -2.66
CA CYS A 245 -28.88 3.49 -3.74
C CYS A 245 -27.44 3.22 -3.24
N ALA A 246 -27.03 1.97 -3.30
CA ALA A 246 -25.64 1.59 -2.97
C ALA A 246 -24.88 1.26 -4.25
N ILE A 247 -23.73 1.88 -4.41
CA ILE A 247 -22.86 1.68 -5.57
C ILE A 247 -21.52 1.11 -5.07
N LYS A 248 -21.18 -0.11 -5.51
CA LYS A 248 -19.89 -0.73 -5.21
C LYS A 248 -18.90 -0.37 -6.34
N ILE A 249 -17.81 0.27 -5.98
CA ILE A 249 -16.73 0.60 -6.93
C ILE A 249 -15.78 -0.60 -7.00
N THR A 250 -15.65 -1.17 -8.18
CA THR A 250 -14.68 -2.25 -8.44
C THR A 250 -13.33 -1.63 -8.85
N ASN A 251 -12.25 -2.38 -8.59
CA ASN A 251 -10.89 -1.97 -8.98
C ASN A 251 -10.53 -0.57 -8.42
N TYR A 252 -10.86 -0.34 -7.16
CA TYR A 252 -10.78 0.96 -6.46
C TYR A 252 -9.39 1.62 -6.56
N TYR A 253 -8.33 0.83 -6.71
CA TYR A 253 -6.96 1.35 -6.77
C TYR A 253 -6.44 1.51 -8.21
N THR A 254 -7.25 1.13 -9.21
CA THR A 254 -6.89 1.24 -10.64
C THR A 254 -8.03 1.91 -11.43
N LEU A 255 -8.54 3.03 -10.90
CA LEU A 255 -9.75 3.70 -11.41
C LEU A 255 -9.53 4.32 -12.80
N ASP A 256 -8.36 4.93 -13.04
CA ASP A 256 -8.12 5.65 -14.29
C ASP A 256 -6.63 5.69 -14.63
N ILE A 257 -6.33 6.09 -15.87
CA ILE A 257 -4.96 6.25 -16.36
C ILE A 257 -4.24 7.35 -15.57
N HIS A 258 -2.92 7.24 -15.49
CA HIS A 258 -2.08 8.10 -14.64
C HIS A 258 -2.26 9.59 -14.93
N LYS A 259 -2.37 9.94 -16.23
CA LYS A 259 -2.58 11.34 -16.63
C LYS A 259 -3.87 11.89 -15.99
N ASN A 260 -4.98 11.16 -16.15
CA ASN A 260 -6.28 11.60 -15.62
C ASN A 260 -6.26 11.66 -14.07
N MET A 261 -5.56 10.73 -13.43
CA MET A 261 -5.39 10.75 -11.96
C MET A 261 -4.68 12.04 -11.52
N ILE A 262 -3.59 12.40 -12.18
CA ILE A 262 -2.82 13.62 -11.88
C ILE A 262 -3.69 14.88 -12.13
N ASP A 263 -4.40 14.91 -13.26
CA ASP A 263 -5.28 16.04 -13.61
C ASP A 263 -6.41 16.18 -12.57
N THR A 264 -7.00 15.07 -12.12
CA THR A 264 -8.06 15.05 -11.10
C THR A 264 -7.55 15.58 -9.75
N VAL A 265 -6.37 15.14 -9.33
CA VAL A 265 -5.75 15.63 -8.08
C VAL A 265 -5.46 17.13 -8.19
N SER A 266 -4.93 17.58 -9.33
CA SER A 266 -4.66 19.00 -9.58
C SER A 266 -5.93 19.82 -9.47
N TYR A 267 -6.99 19.40 -10.16
CA TYR A 267 -8.30 20.04 -10.12
C TYR A 267 -8.84 20.14 -8.70
N PHE A 268 -8.76 19.03 -7.94
CA PHE A 268 -9.21 18.96 -6.54
C PHE A 268 -8.45 19.98 -5.68
N LEU A 269 -7.12 20.06 -5.84
CA LEU A 269 -6.28 20.98 -5.08
C LEU A 269 -6.58 22.45 -5.47
N GLU A 270 -6.69 22.75 -6.76
CA GLU A 270 -7.00 24.08 -7.26
C GLU A 270 -8.37 24.57 -6.77
N GLU A 271 -9.35 23.67 -6.71
CA GLU A 271 -10.72 24.02 -6.27
C GLU A 271 -10.81 24.26 -4.76
N ASN A 272 -9.96 23.61 -3.97
CA ASN A 272 -10.09 23.60 -2.50
C ASN A 272 -8.98 24.38 -1.77
N LEU A 273 -7.92 24.79 -2.45
CA LEU A 273 -6.87 25.64 -1.90
C LEU A 273 -7.11 27.09 -2.36
N VAL A 274 -6.82 28.02 -1.46
CA VAL A 274 -6.86 29.45 -1.82
C VAL A 274 -5.68 29.72 -2.76
N THR A 275 -6.00 30.07 -3.99
CA THR A 275 -5.01 30.18 -5.06
C THR A 275 -4.21 31.49 -4.95
N ASN A 276 -2.97 31.38 -4.49
CA ASN A 276 -1.94 32.41 -4.65
C ASN A 276 -0.75 31.79 -5.40
N LYS A 277 0.26 32.57 -5.73
CA LYS A 277 1.42 32.08 -6.48
C LYS A 277 2.15 30.95 -5.76
N LEU A 278 2.26 31.03 -4.44
CA LEU A 278 2.88 29.99 -3.60
C LEU A 278 2.12 28.66 -3.66
N GLU A 279 0.79 28.73 -3.62
CA GLU A 279 -0.06 27.52 -3.71
C GLU A 279 0.02 26.90 -5.11
N GLN A 280 0.09 27.70 -6.16
CA GLN A 280 0.25 27.21 -7.53
C GLN A 280 1.59 26.47 -7.70
N VAL A 281 2.67 27.00 -7.14
CA VAL A 281 3.99 26.34 -7.15
C VAL A 281 3.92 25.01 -6.38
N ARG A 282 3.24 25.02 -5.25
CA ARG A 282 3.04 23.81 -4.44
C ARG A 282 2.28 22.73 -5.21
N ILE A 283 1.20 23.10 -5.90
CA ILE A 283 0.40 22.17 -6.71
C ILE A 283 1.27 21.59 -7.83
N GLN A 284 2.08 22.41 -8.50
CA GLN A 284 2.96 21.93 -9.57
C GLN A 284 4.00 20.93 -9.02
N ASN A 285 4.54 21.18 -7.82
CA ASN A 285 5.49 20.25 -7.19
C ASN A 285 4.83 18.92 -6.85
N ILE A 286 3.59 18.96 -6.34
CA ILE A 286 2.78 17.74 -6.09
C ILE A 286 2.56 16.99 -7.39
N LYS A 287 2.21 17.68 -8.49
CA LYS A 287 2.02 17.06 -9.81
C LYS A 287 3.29 16.34 -10.28
N ASN A 288 4.44 16.99 -10.12
CA ASN A 288 5.73 16.42 -10.53
C ASN A 288 6.06 15.15 -9.72
N LEU A 289 5.84 15.19 -8.40
CA LEU A 289 6.07 14.02 -7.53
C LEU A 289 5.05 12.91 -7.81
N LEU A 290 3.79 13.26 -8.09
CA LEU A 290 2.76 12.29 -8.51
C LEU A 290 3.16 11.60 -9.82
N HIS A 291 3.71 12.36 -10.76
CA HIS A 291 4.20 11.79 -12.03
C HIS A 291 5.29 10.74 -11.75
N ILE A 292 6.29 11.10 -10.92
CA ILE A 292 7.36 10.15 -10.57
C ILE A 292 6.75 8.92 -9.88
N PHE A 293 5.81 9.11 -8.94
CA PHE A 293 5.18 8.02 -8.20
C PHE A 293 4.37 7.10 -9.12
N LEU A 294 3.48 7.65 -9.95
CA LEU A 294 2.53 6.83 -10.71
C LEU A 294 3.20 6.08 -11.87
N TYR A 295 4.18 6.70 -12.53
CA TYR A 295 4.78 6.09 -13.73
C TYR A 295 5.93 5.13 -13.43
N ASN A 296 6.32 4.92 -12.16
CA ASN A 296 7.45 4.07 -11.77
C ASN A 296 7.06 2.92 -10.86
N ASN A 297 5.85 2.37 -11.03
CA ASN A 297 5.37 1.21 -10.27
C ASN A 297 5.50 -0.05 -11.12
N VAL A 298 6.60 -0.79 -10.90
CA VAL A 298 6.86 -2.07 -11.54
C VAL A 298 6.75 -3.19 -10.50
N PHE A 299 6.33 -4.37 -10.95
CA PHE A 299 6.18 -5.54 -10.08
C PHE A 299 6.31 -6.82 -10.91
N TYR A 300 6.61 -7.91 -10.26
CA TYR A 300 6.62 -9.21 -10.94
C TYR A 300 5.38 -10.03 -10.54
N TYR A 301 4.95 -10.85 -11.48
CA TYR A 301 3.95 -11.89 -11.26
C TYR A 301 4.36 -13.11 -12.09
N LYS A 302 4.53 -14.23 -11.40
CA LYS A 302 5.10 -15.45 -12.01
C LYS A 302 6.47 -15.10 -12.64
N ASP A 303 6.63 -15.32 -13.94
CA ASP A 303 7.92 -15.13 -14.63
C ASP A 303 7.95 -13.87 -15.49
N GLN A 304 7.07 -12.92 -15.23
CA GLN A 304 6.97 -11.68 -16.01
C GLN A 304 7.04 -10.44 -15.11
N ILE A 305 7.56 -9.36 -15.67
CA ILE A 305 7.59 -8.04 -15.04
C ILE A 305 6.54 -7.16 -15.71
N TYR A 306 5.74 -6.53 -14.88
CA TYR A 306 4.63 -5.67 -15.29
C TYR A 306 4.84 -4.25 -14.77
N THR A 307 4.20 -3.30 -15.43
CA THR A 307 3.97 -1.96 -14.89
C THR A 307 2.47 -1.71 -14.80
N LEU A 308 2.07 -0.81 -13.90
CA LEU A 308 0.71 -0.29 -13.86
C LEU A 308 0.53 0.76 -14.98
N THR A 309 -0.61 0.74 -15.64
CA THR A 309 -1.06 1.75 -16.60
C THR A 309 -2.17 2.63 -16.03
N LYS A 310 -2.79 2.16 -14.93
CA LYS A 310 -3.87 2.84 -14.23
C LYS A 310 -3.62 2.78 -12.72
N GLY A 311 -3.91 3.87 -12.02
CA GLY A 311 -3.87 3.93 -10.57
C GLY A 311 -2.52 3.63 -9.97
N SER A 312 -2.51 2.98 -8.80
CA SER A 312 -1.29 2.70 -8.03
C SER A 312 -1.45 1.44 -7.18
N PRO A 313 -0.32 0.85 -6.71
CA PRO A 313 -0.42 -0.38 -5.89
C PRO A 313 -1.22 -0.13 -4.61
N ASN A 314 -2.18 -0.99 -4.32
CA ASN A 314 -3.10 -0.84 -3.18
C ASN A 314 -2.45 -0.89 -1.80
N THR A 315 -1.20 -1.32 -1.70
CA THR A 315 -0.46 -1.34 -0.43
C THR A 315 0.41 -0.08 -0.21
N MET A 316 0.39 0.86 -1.16
CA MET A 316 1.11 2.13 -1.02
C MET A 316 0.35 3.09 -0.10
N PRO A 317 1.05 3.85 0.75
CA PRO A 317 0.38 4.82 1.64
C PRO A 317 -0.55 5.81 0.91
N LEU A 318 -0.13 6.31 -0.25
CA LEU A 318 -0.85 7.33 -1.01
C LEU A 318 -2.07 6.81 -1.77
N SER A 319 -2.13 5.51 -2.06
CA SER A 319 -3.12 4.97 -3.03
C SER A 319 -4.57 5.19 -2.60
N ASP A 320 -4.85 4.99 -1.32
CA ASP A 320 -6.20 5.24 -0.77
C ASP A 320 -6.59 6.73 -0.90
N THR A 321 -5.66 7.62 -0.59
CA THR A 321 -5.89 9.07 -0.70
C THR A 321 -6.19 9.49 -2.15
N LEU A 322 -5.44 8.94 -3.12
CA LEU A 322 -5.68 9.23 -4.55
C LEU A 322 -7.06 8.73 -5.00
N SER A 323 -7.42 7.52 -4.60
CA SER A 323 -8.74 6.93 -4.95
C SER A 323 -9.87 7.74 -4.32
N ASN A 324 -9.72 8.16 -3.07
CA ASN A 324 -10.69 9.01 -2.37
C ASN A 324 -10.90 10.34 -3.11
N ILE A 325 -9.82 11.01 -3.52
CA ILE A 325 -9.90 12.26 -4.30
C ILE A 325 -10.66 12.00 -5.61
N TYR A 326 -10.28 10.94 -6.33
CA TYR A 326 -10.89 10.62 -7.63
C TYR A 326 -12.39 10.39 -7.48
N VAL A 327 -12.79 9.55 -6.52
CA VAL A 327 -14.21 9.22 -6.28
C VAL A 327 -14.99 10.47 -5.85
N PHE A 328 -14.40 11.32 -5.01
CA PHE A 328 -15.03 12.57 -4.58
C PHE A 328 -15.31 13.50 -5.77
N VAL A 329 -14.33 13.71 -6.65
CA VAL A 329 -14.50 14.55 -7.85
C VAL A 329 -15.55 13.96 -8.79
N TRP A 330 -15.50 12.65 -9.02
CA TRP A 330 -16.47 11.90 -9.83
C TRP A 330 -17.89 12.04 -9.26
N GLN A 331 -18.04 11.88 -7.96
CA GLN A 331 -19.34 12.02 -7.26
C GLN A 331 -19.91 13.43 -7.45
N LYS A 332 -19.10 14.47 -7.33
CA LYS A 332 -19.52 15.85 -7.56
C LYS A 332 -20.09 16.05 -8.97
N GLN A 333 -19.46 15.45 -9.97
CA GLN A 333 -19.91 15.55 -11.36
C GLN A 333 -21.29 14.88 -11.53
N ILE A 334 -21.49 13.71 -10.95
CA ILE A 334 -22.78 13.00 -10.99
C ILE A 334 -23.87 13.83 -10.32
N LEU A 335 -23.59 14.36 -9.12
CA LEU A 335 -24.56 15.17 -8.38
C LEU A 335 -24.97 16.41 -9.18
N LYS A 336 -24.03 17.08 -9.87
CA LYS A 336 -24.35 18.20 -10.76
C LYS A 336 -25.30 17.78 -11.90
N GLN A 337 -25.02 16.63 -12.53
CA GLN A 337 -25.87 16.11 -13.60
C GLN A 337 -27.29 15.80 -13.11
N LEU A 338 -27.41 15.19 -11.92
CA LEU A 338 -28.71 14.87 -11.31
C LEU A 338 -29.48 16.15 -10.96
N GLN A 339 -28.83 17.20 -10.50
CA GLN A 339 -29.44 18.50 -10.23
C GLN A 339 -29.93 19.17 -11.51
N LEU A 340 -29.20 19.11 -12.59
CA LEU A 340 -29.63 19.64 -13.88
C LEU A 340 -30.88 18.94 -14.40
N UNK A 341 -30.83 17.71 -14.04
CA UNK A 341 -31.80 17.11 -14.39
C UNK A 341 -32.93 17.48 -13.83
N ARG A 342 -33.12 17.61 -12.74
CA ARG A 342 -34.29 18.06 -11.99
C ARG A 342 -34.80 19.43 -12.44
N MET A 343 -33.94 20.29 -12.90
CA MET A 343 -34.34 21.62 -13.37
C MET A 343 -35.03 21.60 -14.74
N HIS A 344 -34.86 20.52 -15.50
CA HIS A 344 -35.53 20.39 -16.81
C HIS A 344 -36.89 19.70 -16.73
N ASP A 345 -37.15 18.98 -15.64
CA ASP A 345 -38.42 18.23 -15.44
C ASP A 345 -39.46 19.02 -14.61
N GLY A 346 -39.12 20.20 -14.13
CA GLY A 346 -40.02 21.14 -13.41
C GLY A 346 -40.43 22.32 -14.27
#